data_d59b324e73c3bf282523a698a14e88fc
#
_entry.id   d59b324e73c3bf282523a698a14e88fc
#
_cell.length_a   1.000
_cell.length_b   1.000
_cell.length_c   1.000
_cell.angle_alpha   90.00
_cell.angle_beta   90.00
_cell.angle_gamma   90.00
#
_symmetry.space_group_name_H-M   'P 1'
#
loop_
_entity.id
_entity.type
_entity.pdbx_description
1 polymer ?
#
loop_
_entity_poly.entity_id
_entity_poly.type
_entity_poly.pdbx_seq_one_letter_code
_entity_poly.pdbx_strand_id
1 'polypeptide(L)'
;MVGYGAPPNETTHGGGYKAGGNGRRLQMMRSASLGPNVVTLYSLGEIVARARNAARNDPWAGAAADKSVANGIGTGIQAKPLWGTKAWQARERKLWKRFSKHCDAEGVLNFDGIQALIWRECEEAGECFVRLRNRRLSDGLPVPLQLQVIEAEQCPPHFYGTASNGNQIRAGIEFDLIGRRVAYWMYPRHPGDYHAGTDIDATTLKRVPADEVIHVYEPLRAGQIRGIPRSASVLVRMFNLDTMDDAVLERQKIGNLLVGFFEDADTSGEPRDPLADQLTGDGTAPAGLRPEDEGALDVSMEPGSTIDLGGTGRKFNQTKPPDAGNNYPDYLRTGLLAIAARWGVPYEVLTGDLRNVSDRALRLILNEFRRFIEMRQWLMLIPRCLQPIREAYFDRAVLAGALTVPGYDEIREDVSETLWVPQGWPYSHPVQDVDADIKAIRGGLESKSATILRKGEDPDEVADQIQQDNADADARGFIFDTDPRRVARTGSAQKAPADDTASESGETP
;
A
#
# COMPACT_ATOMS: atom_id res chain seq x y z
N MET A 1 -39.45 24.96 15.17
CA MET A 1 -39.15 23.58 15.65
C MET A 1 -40.10 22.63 14.95
N VAL A 2 -39.63 21.92 13.95
CA VAL A 2 -40.38 20.85 13.33
C VAL A 2 -40.15 19.60 14.18
N GLY A 3 -41.14 19.19 14.96
CA GLY A 3 -41.06 18.00 15.78
C GLY A 3 -41.01 16.75 14.88
N TYR A 4 -39.91 16.06 14.88
CA TYR A 4 -39.87 14.69 14.39
C TYR A 4 -40.68 13.83 15.38
N GLY A 5 -41.87 13.40 14.95
CA GLY A 5 -42.66 12.45 15.70
C GLY A 5 -41.88 11.18 15.96
N ALA A 6 -41.93 10.64 17.18
CA ALA A 6 -41.37 9.35 17.52
C ALA A 6 -41.94 8.27 16.57
N PRO A 7 -41.14 7.34 16.08
CA PRO A 7 -41.64 6.26 15.24
C PRO A 7 -42.63 5.42 16.01
N PRO A 8 -43.71 4.92 15.36
CA PRO A 8 -44.74 4.13 16.03
C PRO A 8 -44.14 2.85 16.62
N ASN A 9 -44.65 2.47 17.80
CA ASN A 9 -44.27 1.25 18.52
C ASN A 9 -44.38 0.01 17.63
N GLU A 10 -43.33 -0.74 17.56
CA GLU A 10 -43.16 -1.92 16.70
C GLU A 10 -43.93 -3.14 17.22
N THR A 11 -45.17 -3.26 16.84
CA THR A 11 -45.91 -4.55 16.85
C THR A 11 -46.52 -4.88 15.49
N THR A 12 -46.28 -4.09 14.48
CA THR A 12 -46.77 -4.38 13.12
C THR A 12 -45.61 -4.53 12.17
N HIS A 13 -45.57 -5.65 11.45
CA HIS A 13 -44.64 -5.92 10.31
C HIS A 13 -44.87 -4.91 9.17
N GLY A 14 -44.57 -3.66 9.42
CA GLY A 14 -44.60 -2.61 8.42
C GLY A 14 -43.28 -2.57 7.65
N GLY A 15 -43.31 -2.70 6.38
CA GLY A 15 -42.43 -2.62 5.24
C GLY A 15 -41.03 -1.95 5.30
N GLY A 16 -40.42 -1.82 6.46
CA GLY A 16 -39.05 -1.27 6.64
C GLY A 16 -37.95 -2.32 6.52
N TYR A 17 -36.73 -1.86 6.33
CA TYR A 17 -35.55 -2.75 6.32
C TYR A 17 -35.38 -3.44 7.68
N LYS A 18 -35.26 -4.77 7.68
CA LYS A 18 -35.02 -5.58 8.90
C LYS A 18 -33.78 -5.14 9.68
N ALA A 19 -32.78 -4.60 8.99
CA ALA A 19 -31.55 -4.09 9.60
C ALA A 19 -31.76 -2.83 10.48
N GLY A 20 -32.85 -2.12 10.33
CA GLY A 20 -33.21 -0.96 11.18
C GLY A 20 -34.00 -1.34 12.43
N GLY A 21 -34.38 -2.60 12.61
CA GLY A 21 -35.17 -3.07 13.75
C GLY A 21 -34.30 -3.34 14.99
N ASN A 22 -34.94 -3.30 16.17
CA ASN A 22 -34.33 -3.61 17.48
C ASN A 22 -34.67 -5.04 17.95
N GLY A 23 -34.99 -5.95 17.02
CA GLY A 23 -35.36 -7.32 17.33
C GLY A 23 -34.23 -8.10 18.01
N ARG A 24 -34.55 -9.25 18.65
CA ARG A 24 -33.66 -10.10 19.44
C ARG A 24 -32.32 -10.41 18.73
N ARG A 25 -32.30 -10.53 17.38
CA ARG A 25 -31.07 -10.78 16.60
C ARG A 25 -30.14 -9.56 16.52
N LEU A 26 -30.67 -8.33 16.63
CA LEU A 26 -29.93 -7.08 16.48
C LEU A 26 -29.62 -6.42 17.83
N GLN A 27 -30.10 -7.00 18.93
CA GLN A 27 -29.93 -6.45 20.27
C GLN A 27 -28.45 -6.27 20.65
N MET A 28 -27.56 -7.14 20.15
CA MET A 28 -26.12 -7.06 20.34
C MET A 28 -25.42 -6.17 19.29
N MET A 29 -26.10 -5.82 18.22
CA MET A 29 -25.57 -4.98 17.13
C MET A 29 -25.84 -3.50 17.44
N ARG A 30 -25.15 -2.99 18.47
CA ARG A 30 -25.27 -1.57 18.84
C ARG A 30 -24.43 -0.73 17.88
N SER A 31 -25.05 0.22 17.19
CA SER A 31 -24.38 1.21 16.36
C SER A 31 -24.83 2.60 16.75
N ALA A 32 -23.91 3.56 16.83
CA ALA A 32 -24.22 4.97 17.05
C ALA A 32 -24.09 5.73 15.74
N SER A 33 -25.00 6.65 15.47
CA SER A 33 -24.94 7.57 14.33
C SER A 33 -23.92 8.67 14.63
N LEU A 34 -22.63 8.36 14.46
CA LEU A 34 -21.52 9.28 14.70
C LEU A 34 -20.99 9.86 13.38
N GLY A 35 -20.56 11.13 13.43
CA GLY A 35 -19.86 11.77 12.31
C GLY A 35 -18.51 11.11 12.02
N PRO A 36 -18.00 11.23 10.78
CA PRO A 36 -16.75 10.57 10.37
C PRO A 36 -15.56 10.94 11.25
N ASN A 37 -15.45 12.20 11.65
CA ASN A 37 -14.33 12.70 12.43
C ASN A 37 -14.34 12.20 13.88
N VAL A 38 -15.52 12.08 14.51
CA VAL A 38 -15.63 11.55 15.88
C VAL A 38 -15.16 10.10 15.92
N VAL A 39 -15.61 9.29 14.95
CA VAL A 39 -15.21 7.86 14.87
C VAL A 39 -13.73 7.70 14.58
N THR A 40 -13.19 8.54 13.70
CA THR A 40 -11.78 8.42 13.25
C THR A 40 -10.82 8.96 14.29
N LEU A 41 -11.03 10.21 14.74
CA LEU A 41 -10.01 10.96 15.48
C LEU A 41 -9.82 10.47 16.92
N TYR A 42 -10.86 9.88 17.52
CA TYR A 42 -10.79 9.39 18.91
C TYR A 42 -9.67 8.34 19.12
N SER A 43 -9.45 7.49 18.13
CA SER A 43 -8.48 6.39 18.23
C SER A 43 -7.39 6.41 17.17
N LEU A 44 -7.29 7.49 16.37
CA LEU A 44 -6.40 7.54 15.21
C LEU A 44 -4.94 7.28 15.59
N GLY A 45 -4.43 7.92 16.63
CA GLY A 45 -3.05 7.74 17.07
C GLY A 45 -2.71 6.28 17.41
N GLU A 46 -3.61 5.61 18.15
CA GLU A 46 -3.44 4.19 18.49
C GLU A 46 -3.52 3.27 17.26
N ILE A 47 -4.44 3.57 16.35
CA ILE A 47 -4.60 2.79 15.11
C ILE A 47 -3.33 2.91 14.26
N VAL A 48 -2.80 4.12 14.09
CA VAL A 48 -1.57 4.38 13.32
C VAL A 48 -0.38 3.66 13.96
N ALA A 49 -0.19 3.80 15.29
CA ALA A 49 0.90 3.14 16.00
C ALA A 49 0.86 1.61 15.83
N ARG A 50 -0.33 1.00 15.96
CA ARG A 50 -0.53 -0.44 15.76
C ARG A 50 -0.32 -0.85 14.30
N ALA A 51 -0.77 -0.05 13.35
CA ALA A 51 -0.60 -0.32 11.93
C ALA A 51 0.88 -0.29 11.51
N ARG A 52 1.65 0.69 11.99
CA ARG A 52 3.11 0.75 11.78
C ARG A 52 3.84 -0.41 12.46
N ASN A 53 3.40 -0.79 13.67
CA ASN A 53 3.95 -1.97 14.33
C ASN A 53 3.68 -3.25 13.52
N ALA A 54 2.45 -3.43 13.03
CA ALA A 54 2.10 -4.56 12.17
C ALA A 54 2.92 -4.56 10.87
N ALA A 55 3.07 -3.41 10.19
CA ALA A 55 3.87 -3.33 8.97
C ALA A 55 5.35 -3.73 9.17
N ARG A 56 5.91 -3.52 10.39
CA ARG A 56 7.28 -3.92 10.73
C ARG A 56 7.42 -5.37 11.16
N ASN A 57 6.46 -5.88 11.94
CA ASN A 57 6.62 -7.12 12.70
C ASN A 57 5.73 -8.27 12.19
N ASP A 58 4.63 -7.97 11.49
CA ASP A 58 3.77 -8.97 10.86
C ASP A 58 4.15 -9.12 9.38
N PRO A 59 4.59 -10.31 8.95
CA PRO A 59 5.07 -10.53 7.58
C PRO A 59 3.97 -10.32 6.53
N TRP A 60 2.72 -10.56 6.86
CA TRP A 60 1.60 -10.37 5.94
C TRP A 60 1.24 -8.90 5.74
N ALA A 61 1.32 -8.11 6.82
CA ALA A 61 1.13 -6.66 6.75
C ALA A 61 2.24 -5.99 5.94
N GLY A 62 3.49 -6.33 6.23
CA GLY A 62 4.63 -5.84 5.48
C GLY A 62 4.54 -6.20 4.00
N ALA A 63 4.26 -7.48 3.69
CA ALA A 63 4.08 -7.93 2.31
C ALA A 63 2.91 -7.21 1.60
N ALA A 64 1.79 -6.96 2.27
CA ALA A 64 0.66 -6.25 1.69
C ALA A 64 1.01 -4.81 1.32
N ALA A 65 1.72 -4.10 2.20
CA ALA A 65 2.22 -2.76 1.94
C ALA A 65 3.22 -2.75 0.77
N ASP A 66 4.20 -3.66 0.76
CA ASP A 66 5.20 -3.79 -0.31
C ASP A 66 4.56 -4.08 -1.66
N LYS A 67 3.61 -5.03 -1.72
CA LYS A 67 2.89 -5.37 -2.96
C LYS A 67 2.03 -4.20 -3.44
N SER A 68 1.41 -3.45 -2.53
CA SER A 68 0.66 -2.24 -2.87
C SER A 68 1.56 -1.16 -3.47
N VAL A 69 2.73 -0.89 -2.87
CA VAL A 69 3.71 0.07 -3.40
C VAL A 69 4.23 -0.37 -4.77
N ALA A 70 4.65 -1.64 -4.89
CA ALA A 70 5.23 -2.17 -6.12
C ALA A 70 4.25 -2.11 -7.31
N ASN A 71 2.96 -2.32 -7.07
CA ASN A 71 1.94 -2.26 -8.11
C ASN A 71 1.34 -0.85 -8.28
N GLY A 72 1.33 -0.03 -7.23
CA GLY A 72 0.79 1.33 -7.26
C GLY A 72 1.73 2.34 -7.90
N ILE A 73 3.02 2.20 -7.63
CA ILE A 73 4.06 3.13 -8.09
C ILE A 73 5.03 2.43 -9.05
N GLY A 74 5.48 1.23 -8.70
CA GLY A 74 6.50 0.51 -9.47
C GLY A 74 7.79 1.30 -9.60
N THR A 75 8.18 1.65 -10.82
CA THR A 75 9.39 2.44 -11.11
C THR A 75 9.13 3.96 -11.12
N GLY A 76 7.92 4.40 -10.77
CA GLY A 76 7.51 5.80 -10.75
C GLY A 76 6.46 6.13 -11.81
N ILE A 77 5.56 7.05 -11.47
CA ILE A 77 4.57 7.61 -12.39
C ILE A 77 5.22 8.80 -13.10
N GLN A 78 5.37 8.71 -14.42
CA GLN A 78 6.08 9.69 -15.21
C GLN A 78 5.18 10.88 -15.56
N ALA A 79 5.77 12.07 -15.59
CA ALA A 79 5.09 13.32 -15.94
C ALA A 79 5.46 13.79 -17.35
N LYS A 80 4.49 14.01 -18.19
CA LYS A 80 4.68 14.54 -19.56
C LYS A 80 3.96 15.88 -19.69
N PRO A 81 4.66 16.97 -20.11
CA PRO A 81 4.02 18.26 -20.37
C PRO A 81 3.10 18.17 -21.58
N LEU A 82 1.90 18.72 -21.49
CA LEU A 82 0.95 18.82 -22.60
C LEU A 82 1.06 20.15 -23.32
N TRP A 83 1.40 21.22 -22.61
CA TRP A 83 1.50 22.57 -23.14
C TRP A 83 2.79 22.82 -23.93
N GLY A 84 2.72 23.74 -24.87
CA GLY A 84 3.86 24.32 -25.56
C GLY A 84 4.31 23.59 -26.82
N THR A 85 5.36 24.12 -27.45
CA THR A 85 5.97 23.51 -28.65
C THR A 85 6.81 22.29 -28.27
N LYS A 86 7.08 21.39 -29.22
CA LYS A 86 7.96 20.21 -28.99
C LYS A 86 9.34 20.61 -28.44
N ALA A 87 9.90 21.73 -28.90
CA ALA A 87 11.19 22.23 -28.41
C ALA A 87 11.10 22.71 -26.94
N TRP A 88 10.01 23.36 -26.56
CA TRP A 88 9.75 23.77 -25.18
C TRP A 88 9.53 22.54 -24.28
N GLN A 89 8.72 21.60 -24.73
CA GLN A 89 8.46 20.34 -24.01
C GLN A 89 9.75 19.53 -23.76
N ALA A 90 10.64 19.47 -24.75
CA ALA A 90 11.94 18.80 -24.61
C ALA A 90 12.84 19.51 -23.58
N ARG A 91 12.82 20.86 -23.56
CA ARG A 91 13.55 21.65 -22.54
C ARG A 91 12.98 21.43 -21.15
N GLU A 92 11.66 21.43 -21.03
CA GLU A 92 10.96 21.19 -19.78
C GLU A 92 11.23 19.77 -19.25
N ARG A 93 11.10 18.72 -20.06
CA ARG A 93 11.43 17.33 -19.69
C ARG A 93 12.87 17.23 -19.16
N LYS A 94 13.83 17.90 -19.78
CA LYS A 94 15.22 17.92 -19.31
C LYS A 94 15.36 18.61 -17.97
N LEU A 95 14.64 19.69 -17.72
CA LEU A 95 14.63 20.39 -16.44
C LEU A 95 13.95 19.55 -15.35
N TRP A 96 12.79 18.94 -15.67
CA TRP A 96 12.08 18.04 -14.77
C TRP A 96 12.95 16.85 -14.33
N LYS A 97 13.65 16.22 -15.27
CA LYS A 97 14.58 15.11 -14.98
C LYS A 97 15.72 15.53 -14.04
N ARG A 98 16.20 16.78 -14.16
CA ARG A 98 17.18 17.33 -13.21
C ARG A 98 16.57 17.64 -11.86
N PHE A 99 15.38 18.23 -11.84
CA PHE A 99 14.63 18.48 -10.60
C PHE A 99 14.35 17.17 -9.85
N SER A 100 13.83 16.16 -10.54
CA SER A 100 13.52 14.84 -9.97
C SER A 100 14.68 14.22 -9.18
N LYS A 101 15.93 14.44 -9.62
CA LYS A 101 17.13 13.92 -8.93
C LYS A 101 17.47 14.66 -7.63
N HIS A 102 17.00 15.90 -7.46
CA HIS A 102 17.39 16.77 -6.35
C HIS A 102 16.18 17.31 -5.58
N CYS A 103 14.99 16.76 -5.84
CA CYS A 103 13.76 17.27 -5.26
C CYS A 103 13.55 16.88 -3.79
N ASP A 104 14.27 15.90 -3.27
CA ASP A 104 14.16 15.49 -1.87
C ASP A 104 14.87 16.49 -0.95
N ALA A 105 14.17 16.95 0.08
CA ALA A 105 14.74 17.85 1.08
C ALA A 105 15.76 17.17 1.99
N GLU A 106 15.69 15.85 2.13
CA GLU A 106 16.63 15.03 2.90
C GLU A 106 17.81 14.55 2.05
N GLY A 107 17.69 14.64 0.71
CA GLY A 107 18.76 14.31 -0.22
C GLY A 107 18.99 12.80 -0.42
N VAL A 108 18.04 11.96 -0.04
CA VAL A 108 18.13 10.50 -0.10
C VAL A 108 17.45 9.94 -1.34
N LEU A 109 16.27 10.47 -1.68
CA LEU A 109 15.39 9.92 -2.72
C LEU A 109 15.36 10.82 -3.97
N ASN A 110 15.05 10.21 -5.10
CA ASN A 110 14.57 10.93 -6.27
C ASN A 110 13.03 11.06 -6.22
N PHE A 111 12.45 11.70 -7.21
CA PHE A 111 10.99 11.91 -7.26
C PHE A 111 10.19 10.58 -7.28
N ASP A 112 10.71 9.56 -7.95
CA ASP A 112 10.07 8.24 -8.02
C ASP A 112 10.09 7.55 -6.64
N GLY A 113 11.21 7.67 -5.93
CA GLY A 113 11.33 7.20 -4.55
C GLY A 113 10.42 7.95 -3.57
N ILE A 114 10.25 9.26 -3.76
CA ILE A 114 9.29 10.07 -2.98
C ILE A 114 7.85 9.59 -3.23
N GLN A 115 7.47 9.30 -4.47
CA GLN A 115 6.15 8.74 -4.79
C GLN A 115 5.92 7.41 -4.05
N ALA A 116 6.92 6.53 -4.07
CA ALA A 116 6.85 5.24 -3.37
C ALA A 116 6.71 5.41 -1.86
N LEU A 117 7.46 6.35 -1.26
CA LEU A 117 7.37 6.66 0.17
C LEU A 117 5.99 7.23 0.53
N ILE A 118 5.44 8.17 -0.25
CA ILE A 118 4.11 8.73 -0.04
C ILE A 118 3.03 7.64 -0.10
N TRP A 119 3.11 6.74 -1.09
CA TRP A 119 2.16 5.64 -1.20
C TRP A 119 2.24 4.71 0.00
N ARG A 120 3.47 4.36 0.46
CA ARG A 120 3.70 3.55 1.65
C ARG A 120 3.11 4.19 2.90
N GLU A 121 3.33 5.48 3.11
CA GLU A 121 2.74 6.23 4.22
C GLU A 121 1.20 6.16 4.22
N CYS A 122 0.59 6.30 3.05
CA CYS A 122 -0.86 6.15 2.92
C CYS A 122 -1.35 4.72 3.22
N GLU A 123 -0.53 3.69 2.97
CA GLU A 123 -0.87 2.31 3.35
C GLU A 123 -0.76 2.08 4.87
N GLU A 124 0.34 2.53 5.47
CA GLU A 124 0.70 2.27 6.86
C GLU A 124 0.01 3.22 7.84
N ALA A 125 -0.03 4.51 7.55
CA ALA A 125 -0.61 5.53 8.42
C ALA A 125 -1.98 6.04 7.94
N GLY A 126 -2.36 5.74 6.69
CA GLY A 126 -3.61 6.19 6.08
C GLY A 126 -3.54 7.58 5.47
N GLU A 127 -2.51 8.35 5.77
CA GLU A 127 -2.29 9.70 5.26
C GLU A 127 -0.81 10.04 5.27
N CYS A 128 -0.46 11.06 4.49
CA CYS A 128 0.89 11.60 4.39
C CYS A 128 0.82 13.11 4.15
N PHE A 129 1.80 13.83 4.64
CA PHE A 129 1.97 15.26 4.36
C PHE A 129 3.23 15.45 3.55
N VAL A 130 3.13 16.22 2.46
CA VAL A 130 4.29 16.62 1.66
C VAL A 130 4.46 18.12 1.80
N ARG A 131 5.54 18.55 2.42
CA ARG A 131 5.86 19.95 2.56
C ARG A 131 6.67 20.46 1.38
N LEU A 132 6.21 21.54 0.76
CA LEU A 132 6.88 22.27 -0.29
C LEU A 132 7.92 23.21 0.34
N ARG A 133 9.20 22.86 0.21
CA ARG A 133 10.32 23.64 0.76
C ARG A 133 10.84 24.61 -0.28
N ASN A 134 10.45 25.88 -0.18
CA ASN A 134 11.03 26.92 -1.00
C ASN A 134 12.51 27.10 -0.67
N ARG A 135 13.36 27.07 -1.68
CA ARG A 135 14.82 27.22 -1.58
C ARG A 135 15.26 28.54 -2.19
N ARG A 136 16.46 28.97 -1.86
CA ARG A 136 17.07 30.17 -2.44
C ARG A 136 17.69 29.83 -3.79
N LEU A 137 17.72 30.81 -4.68
CA LEU A 137 18.45 30.65 -5.96
C LEU A 137 19.94 30.37 -5.77
N SER A 138 20.52 30.88 -4.66
CA SER A 138 21.93 30.62 -4.27
C SER A 138 22.21 29.16 -3.90
N ASP A 139 21.20 28.34 -3.63
CA ASP A 139 21.40 26.95 -3.23
C ASP A 139 21.76 26.02 -4.41
N GLY A 140 21.81 26.58 -5.64
CA GLY A 140 22.31 25.88 -6.83
C GLY A 140 21.40 24.78 -7.36
N LEU A 141 20.15 24.70 -6.91
CA LEU A 141 19.18 23.72 -7.36
C LEU A 141 18.64 24.05 -8.77
N PRO A 142 18.31 23.04 -9.58
CA PRO A 142 17.73 23.26 -10.91
C PRO A 142 16.43 24.08 -10.88
N VAL A 143 15.62 23.89 -9.85
CA VAL A 143 14.43 24.66 -9.48
C VAL A 143 14.49 24.88 -7.98
N PRO A 144 14.20 26.09 -7.44
CA PRO A 144 14.32 26.40 -6.01
C PRO A 144 13.16 25.82 -5.19
N LEU A 145 12.93 24.53 -5.32
CA LEU A 145 11.90 23.74 -4.64
C LEU A 145 12.47 22.40 -4.22
N GLN A 146 12.18 22.01 -3.00
CA GLN A 146 12.38 20.64 -2.54
C GLN A 146 11.12 20.14 -1.81
N LEU A 147 10.93 18.84 -1.78
CA LEU A 147 9.82 18.14 -1.19
C LEU A 147 10.28 17.48 0.11
N GLN A 148 9.54 17.64 1.18
CA GLN A 148 9.76 16.93 2.43
C GLN A 148 8.54 16.09 2.75
N VAL A 149 8.71 14.79 2.78
CA VAL A 149 7.67 13.86 3.24
C VAL A 149 7.64 13.91 4.75
N ILE A 150 6.45 14.06 5.32
CA ILE A 150 6.22 14.22 6.76
C ILE A 150 5.19 13.18 7.19
N GLU A 151 5.52 12.43 8.22
CA GLU A 151 4.66 11.40 8.79
C GLU A 151 3.38 11.96 9.43
N ALA A 152 2.33 11.16 9.47
CA ALA A 152 1.02 11.52 9.99
C ALA A 152 1.07 12.02 11.45
N GLU A 153 1.95 11.45 12.26
CA GLU A 153 2.14 11.73 13.68
C GLU A 153 2.69 13.14 13.96
N GLN A 154 3.40 13.72 12.99
CA GLN A 154 3.90 15.10 13.13
C GLN A 154 2.79 16.15 13.06
N CYS A 155 1.59 15.79 12.57
CA CYS A 155 0.37 16.60 12.66
C CYS A 155 -0.57 15.99 13.70
N PRO A 156 -0.53 16.42 14.98
CA PRO A 156 -1.19 15.69 16.07
C PRO A 156 -2.72 15.68 15.94
N PRO A 157 -3.36 14.50 15.88
CA PRO A 157 -4.82 14.39 15.72
C PRO A 157 -5.60 14.86 16.95
N HIS A 158 -4.95 15.00 18.09
CA HIS A 158 -5.54 15.47 19.35
C HIS A 158 -5.40 16.98 19.56
N PHE A 159 -4.78 17.71 18.63
CA PHE A 159 -4.62 19.15 18.76
C PHE A 159 -5.86 19.90 18.26
N TYR A 160 -6.58 20.52 19.20
CA TYR A 160 -7.78 21.30 18.98
C TYR A 160 -7.65 22.66 19.64
N GLY A 161 -8.28 23.68 19.06
CA GLY A 161 -8.26 25.02 19.65
C GLY A 161 -8.79 26.09 18.70
N THR A 162 -8.50 27.34 19.07
CA THR A 162 -8.75 28.50 18.24
C THR A 162 -7.41 29.21 18.03
N ALA A 163 -7.06 29.44 16.77
CA ALA A 163 -5.85 30.18 16.42
C ALA A 163 -6.01 31.68 16.77
N SER A 164 -4.89 32.38 16.82
CA SER A 164 -4.87 33.83 17.14
C SER A 164 -5.67 34.71 16.17
N ASN A 165 -5.92 34.22 14.95
CA ASN A 165 -6.73 34.84 13.91
C ASN A 165 -8.23 34.52 14.01
N GLY A 166 -8.67 33.75 15.03
CA GLY A 166 -10.04 33.32 15.23
C GLY A 166 -10.44 32.06 14.49
N ASN A 167 -9.57 31.48 13.69
CA ASN A 167 -9.81 30.23 12.96
C ASN A 167 -9.87 29.04 13.90
N GLN A 168 -10.69 28.06 13.55
CA GLN A 168 -10.80 26.82 14.33
C GLN A 168 -9.74 25.80 13.93
N ILE A 169 -9.05 25.23 14.93
CA ILE A 169 -8.12 24.14 14.76
C ILE A 169 -8.83 22.83 15.14
N ARG A 170 -8.84 21.88 14.24
CA ARG A 170 -9.40 20.54 14.44
C ARG A 170 -8.39 19.50 13.98
N ALA A 171 -7.96 18.64 14.89
CA ALA A 171 -6.99 17.57 14.61
C ALA A 171 -5.69 18.07 13.93
N GLY A 172 -5.15 19.18 14.40
CA GLY A 172 -3.94 19.80 13.87
C GLY A 172 -4.12 20.62 12.59
N ILE A 173 -5.33 20.70 12.06
CA ILE A 173 -5.66 21.43 10.83
C ILE A 173 -6.48 22.68 11.17
N GLU A 174 -6.03 23.84 10.70
CA GLU A 174 -6.70 25.12 10.86
C GLU A 174 -7.67 25.37 9.70
N PHE A 175 -8.90 25.73 10.03
CA PHE A 175 -9.99 25.99 9.07
C PHE A 175 -10.46 27.44 9.20
N ASP A 176 -10.69 28.08 8.05
CA ASP A 176 -11.35 29.39 8.03
C ASP A 176 -12.86 29.29 8.31
N LEU A 177 -13.53 30.45 8.31
CA LEU A 177 -14.96 30.56 8.60
C LEU A 177 -15.85 29.81 7.61
N ILE A 178 -15.38 29.57 6.39
CA ILE A 178 -16.09 28.81 5.35
C ILE A 178 -15.64 27.36 5.23
N GLY A 179 -14.78 26.91 6.16
CA GLY A 179 -14.34 25.53 6.25
C GLY A 179 -13.18 25.13 5.32
N ARG A 180 -12.47 26.08 4.70
CA ARG A 180 -11.24 25.80 3.94
C ARG A 180 -10.07 25.60 4.88
N ARG A 181 -9.16 24.70 4.50
CA ARG A 181 -7.88 24.48 5.19
C ARG A 181 -6.95 25.63 4.88
N VAL A 182 -6.46 26.33 5.91
CA VAL A 182 -5.58 27.50 5.78
C VAL A 182 -4.19 27.27 6.38
N ALA A 183 -4.05 26.34 7.31
CA ALA A 183 -2.76 25.96 7.85
C ALA A 183 -2.80 24.57 8.50
N TYR A 184 -1.61 24.02 8.73
CA TYR A 184 -1.36 22.81 9.48
C TYR A 184 -0.44 23.10 10.66
N TRP A 185 -0.77 22.56 11.81
CA TRP A 185 0.06 22.66 13.02
C TRP A 185 0.89 21.39 13.13
N MET A 186 2.20 21.52 12.94
CA MET A 186 3.09 20.38 12.78
C MET A 186 4.27 20.47 13.75
N TYR A 187 4.68 19.33 14.26
CA TYR A 187 5.95 19.19 14.95
C TYR A 187 7.12 19.29 13.95
N PRO A 188 8.24 19.94 14.33
CA PRO A 188 9.42 20.05 13.47
C PRO A 188 10.13 18.70 13.24
N ARG A 189 9.93 17.74 14.14
CA ARG A 189 10.46 16.36 14.12
C ARG A 189 9.39 15.39 14.60
N HIS A 190 9.60 14.10 14.36
CA HIS A 190 8.68 13.09 14.83
C HIS A 190 8.61 13.06 16.37
N PRO A 191 7.40 13.08 16.99
CA PRO A 191 7.26 13.17 18.45
C PRO A 191 7.80 11.93 19.19
N GLY A 192 7.99 10.80 18.53
CA GLY A 192 8.59 9.57 19.07
C GLY A 192 10.12 9.51 18.96
N ASP A 193 10.79 10.54 18.45
CA ASP A 193 12.25 10.57 18.32
C ASP A 193 12.91 11.14 19.59
N TYR A 194 13.07 10.28 20.58
CA TYR A 194 13.60 10.64 21.91
C TYR A 194 15.09 11.00 21.96
N HIS A 195 15.85 10.68 20.91
CA HIS A 195 17.30 10.93 20.90
C HIS A 195 17.66 12.37 20.52
N ALA A 196 16.70 13.18 20.16
CA ALA A 196 16.93 14.56 19.72
C ALA A 196 17.21 15.56 20.84
N GLY A 197 17.19 15.17 22.12
CA GLY A 197 17.57 16.02 23.26
C GLY A 197 16.67 17.24 23.50
N THR A 198 15.48 17.28 22.90
CA THR A 198 14.48 18.33 23.07
C THR A 198 13.13 17.69 23.35
N ASP A 199 12.52 18.06 24.47
CA ASP A 199 11.14 17.70 24.76
C ASP A 199 10.23 18.27 23.67
N ILE A 200 9.53 17.38 22.99
CA ILE A 200 8.54 17.74 21.96
C ILE A 200 7.19 17.86 22.68
N ASP A 201 6.82 19.07 22.99
CA ASP A 201 5.53 19.40 23.58
C ASP A 201 4.67 20.27 22.63
N ALA A 202 3.45 20.59 23.05
CA ALA A 202 2.55 21.41 22.25
C ALA A 202 3.11 22.83 21.94
N THR A 203 4.10 23.32 22.71
CA THR A 203 4.73 24.63 22.47
C THR A 203 5.70 24.61 21.29
N THR A 204 6.15 23.42 20.88
CA THR A 204 7.04 23.24 19.72
C THR A 204 6.30 23.21 18.39
N LEU A 205 4.96 23.11 18.39
CA LEU A 205 4.15 23.10 17.19
C LEU A 205 4.37 24.37 16.35
N LYS A 206 4.58 24.17 15.07
CA LYS A 206 4.72 25.25 14.10
C LYS A 206 3.51 25.31 13.19
N ARG A 207 2.98 26.52 13.02
CA ARG A 207 1.95 26.80 12.05
C ARG A 207 2.57 26.85 10.64
N VAL A 208 2.17 25.93 9.77
CA VAL A 208 2.60 25.87 8.37
C VAL A 208 1.42 26.22 7.49
N PRO A 209 1.53 27.22 6.60
CA PRO A 209 0.47 27.58 5.66
C PRO A 209 0.05 26.40 4.78
N ALA A 210 -1.24 26.36 4.43
CA ALA A 210 -1.79 25.23 3.67
C ALA A 210 -1.27 25.16 2.21
N ASP A 211 -0.84 26.27 1.65
CA ASP A 211 -0.19 26.38 0.33
C ASP A 211 1.23 25.78 0.30
N GLU A 212 1.83 25.58 1.47
CA GLU A 212 3.11 24.88 1.61
C GLU A 212 2.96 23.39 1.95
N VAL A 213 1.73 22.86 2.09
CA VAL A 213 1.49 21.47 2.54
C VAL A 213 0.48 20.78 1.67
N ILE A 214 0.89 19.69 1.06
CA ILE A 214 0.00 18.78 0.35
C ILE A 214 -0.38 17.66 1.32
N HIS A 215 -1.68 17.52 1.61
CA HIS A 215 -2.22 16.49 2.50
C HIS A 215 -2.84 15.37 1.67
N VAL A 216 -2.15 14.23 1.63
CA VAL A 216 -2.51 13.06 0.83
C VAL A 216 -3.21 12.03 1.71
N TYR A 217 -4.46 11.71 1.42
CA TYR A 217 -5.21 10.63 2.05
C TYR A 217 -6.44 10.26 1.21
N GLU A 218 -7.00 9.08 1.44
CA GLU A 218 -8.22 8.59 0.80
C GLU A 218 -9.43 8.84 1.72
N PRO A 219 -10.35 9.78 1.39
CA PRO A 219 -11.55 9.99 2.19
C PRO A 219 -12.55 8.85 1.96
N LEU A 220 -12.90 8.13 3.01
CA LEU A 220 -13.88 7.04 2.97
C LEU A 220 -15.30 7.54 3.25
N ARG A 221 -15.47 8.72 3.86
CA ARG A 221 -16.77 9.36 4.17
C ARG A 221 -16.69 10.85 3.88
N ALA A 222 -17.83 11.41 3.45
CA ALA A 222 -17.97 12.86 3.27
C ALA A 222 -17.66 13.61 4.57
N GLY A 223 -16.87 14.69 4.48
CA GLY A 223 -16.48 15.50 5.64
C GLY A 223 -15.34 14.93 6.50
N GLN A 224 -14.75 13.80 6.11
CA GLN A 224 -13.55 13.25 6.78
C GLN A 224 -12.34 14.17 6.56
N ILE A 225 -11.64 14.54 7.65
CA ILE A 225 -10.51 15.49 7.60
C ILE A 225 -9.14 14.83 7.68
N ARG A 226 -9.05 13.61 8.21
CA ARG A 226 -7.79 12.83 8.36
C ARG A 226 -7.92 11.45 7.71
N GLY A 227 -6.80 10.88 7.29
CA GLY A 227 -6.71 9.52 6.76
C GLY A 227 -6.87 8.44 7.84
N ILE A 228 -7.08 7.20 7.41
CA ILE A 228 -7.13 6.00 8.27
C ILE A 228 -6.31 4.90 7.58
N PRO A 229 -5.42 4.21 8.31
CA PRO A 229 -4.68 3.06 7.78
C PRO A 229 -5.60 2.02 7.16
N ARG A 230 -5.19 1.46 6.04
CA ARG A 230 -5.99 0.40 5.40
C ARG A 230 -6.13 -0.83 6.27
N SER A 231 -5.12 -1.14 7.06
CA SER A 231 -5.12 -2.24 8.02
C SER A 231 -6.10 -2.08 9.19
N ALA A 232 -6.62 -0.86 9.46
CA ALA A 232 -7.39 -0.54 10.66
C ALA A 232 -8.49 -1.56 11.02
N SER A 233 -9.23 -2.09 10.04
CA SER A 233 -10.32 -3.04 10.29
C SER A 233 -9.86 -4.50 10.44
N VAL A 234 -8.60 -4.81 10.12
CA VAL A 234 -8.06 -6.18 10.16
C VAL A 234 -6.94 -6.35 11.18
N LEU A 235 -6.47 -5.27 11.82
CA LEU A 235 -5.40 -5.32 12.84
C LEU A 235 -5.69 -6.34 13.95
N VAL A 236 -6.91 -6.35 14.50
CA VAL A 236 -7.30 -7.30 15.54
C VAL A 236 -7.26 -8.74 15.02
N ARG A 237 -7.68 -8.96 13.77
CA ARG A 237 -7.63 -10.29 13.17
C ARG A 237 -6.18 -10.74 12.93
N MET A 238 -5.31 -9.86 12.50
CA MET A 238 -3.88 -10.14 12.31
C MET A 238 -3.24 -10.54 13.63
N PHE A 239 -3.44 -9.75 14.67
CA PHE A 239 -2.97 -10.08 16.01
C PHE A 239 -3.48 -11.45 16.50
N ASN A 240 -4.75 -11.77 16.27
CA ASN A 240 -5.31 -13.07 16.66
C ASN A 240 -4.71 -14.24 15.85
N LEU A 241 -4.38 -14.03 14.56
CA LEU A 241 -3.71 -15.05 13.75
C LEU A 241 -2.30 -15.32 14.24
N ASP A 242 -1.53 -14.28 14.51
CA ASP A 242 -0.17 -14.36 15.05
C ASP A 242 -0.18 -15.09 16.42
N THR A 243 -1.05 -14.69 17.34
CA THR A 243 -1.23 -15.36 18.63
C THR A 243 -1.64 -16.83 18.47
N MET A 244 -2.45 -17.16 17.47
CA MET A 244 -2.85 -18.55 17.22
C MET A 244 -1.68 -19.35 16.65
N ASP A 245 -0.88 -18.77 15.76
CA ASP A 245 0.32 -19.42 15.21
C ASP A 245 1.30 -19.77 16.34
N ASP A 246 1.56 -18.83 17.25
CA ASP A 246 2.38 -19.04 18.43
C ASP A 246 1.83 -20.17 19.32
N ALA A 247 0.53 -20.17 19.60
CA ALA A 247 -0.11 -21.19 20.42
C ALA A 247 -0.03 -22.59 19.77
N VAL A 248 -0.17 -22.68 18.43
CA VAL A 248 -0.02 -23.95 17.69
C VAL A 248 1.43 -24.43 17.74
N LEU A 249 2.39 -23.53 17.57
CA LEU A 249 3.82 -23.83 17.64
C LEU A 249 4.20 -24.34 19.05
N GLU A 250 3.76 -23.64 20.12
CA GLU A 250 4.01 -24.06 21.50
C GLU A 250 3.39 -25.43 21.78
N ARG A 251 2.16 -25.65 21.34
CA ARG A 251 1.51 -26.96 21.48
C ARG A 251 2.29 -28.07 20.78
N GLN A 252 2.85 -27.81 19.60
CA GLN A 252 3.68 -28.80 18.88
C GLN A 252 5.00 -29.04 19.60
N LYS A 253 5.65 -27.99 20.12
CA LYS A 253 6.88 -28.11 20.90
C LYS A 253 6.64 -28.99 22.14
N ILE A 254 5.61 -28.70 22.94
CA ILE A 254 5.25 -29.48 24.14
C ILE A 254 4.91 -30.91 23.74
N GLY A 255 4.13 -31.12 22.67
CA GLY A 255 3.76 -32.47 22.20
C GLY A 255 4.96 -33.30 21.77
N ASN A 256 6.00 -32.67 21.23
CA ASN A 256 7.24 -33.36 20.85
C ASN A 256 8.18 -33.65 22.03
N LEU A 257 7.99 -32.99 23.18
CA LEU A 257 8.75 -33.26 24.42
C LEU A 257 8.21 -34.48 25.18
N LEU A 258 6.89 -34.72 25.11
CA LEU A 258 6.24 -35.83 25.80
C LEU A 258 6.25 -37.07 24.92
N VAL A 259 7.19 -38.00 25.19
CA VAL A 259 7.35 -39.22 24.35
C VAL A 259 6.49 -40.37 24.83
N GLY A 260 6.25 -40.50 26.13
CA GLY A 260 5.39 -41.53 26.66
C GLY A 260 5.34 -41.56 28.19
N PHE A 261 4.29 -42.12 28.73
CA PHE A 261 4.13 -42.37 30.18
C PHE A 261 3.58 -43.77 30.39
N PHE A 262 3.96 -44.36 31.53
CA PHE A 262 3.43 -45.62 31.97
C PHE A 262 2.26 -45.36 32.91
N GLU A 263 1.11 -45.96 32.63
CA GLU A 263 -0.09 -45.90 33.45
C GLU A 263 -0.28 -47.20 34.18
N ASP A 264 -0.53 -47.14 35.49
CA ASP A 264 -0.86 -48.32 36.29
C ASP A 264 -2.33 -48.70 36.16
N ALA A 265 -2.59 -49.98 35.92
CA ALA A 265 -3.94 -50.51 35.76
C ALA A 265 -4.52 -51.04 37.09
N ASP A 266 -3.91 -50.73 38.25
CA ASP A 266 -4.37 -51.29 39.52
C ASP A 266 -5.65 -50.63 40.03
N THR A 267 -6.71 -51.42 40.11
CA THR A 267 -8.05 -51.03 40.57
C THR A 267 -8.28 -51.28 42.06
N SER A 268 -7.24 -51.51 42.85
CA SER A 268 -7.37 -51.89 44.30
C SER A 268 -7.45 -50.64 45.21
N GLY A 269 -8.18 -49.65 44.88
CA GLY A 269 -8.89 -48.71 45.80
C GLY A 269 -8.14 -47.91 46.84
N GLU A 270 -6.84 -48.04 47.04
CA GLU A 270 -6.03 -47.16 47.91
C GLU A 270 -5.16 -46.24 47.02
N PRO A 271 -5.20 -44.93 47.26
CA PRO A 271 -4.29 -44.03 46.58
C PRO A 271 -2.86 -44.27 47.09
N ARG A 272 -2.09 -45.05 46.33
CA ARG A 272 -0.63 -45.14 46.54
C ARG A 272 -0.02 -43.92 45.83
N ASP A 273 0.79 -43.22 46.59
CA ASP A 273 1.66 -42.21 46.05
C ASP A 273 2.79 -42.92 45.27
N PRO A 274 2.78 -42.90 43.95
CA PRO A 274 3.76 -43.64 43.13
C PRO A 274 5.20 -43.16 43.30
N LEU A 275 5.42 -42.04 44.02
CA LEU A 275 6.72 -41.48 44.30
C LEU A 275 7.27 -41.88 45.68
N ALA A 276 6.42 -42.21 46.65
CA ALA A 276 6.86 -42.65 47.99
C ALA A 276 7.67 -43.96 47.90
N ASP A 277 7.34 -44.88 47.00
CA ASP A 277 8.06 -46.14 46.80
C ASP A 277 9.44 -45.98 46.12
N GLN A 278 9.63 -44.91 45.32
CA GLN A 278 10.92 -44.62 44.71
C GLN A 278 11.89 -43.87 45.62
N LEU A 279 11.38 -43.20 46.66
CA LEU A 279 12.18 -42.46 47.65
C LEU A 279 12.71 -43.34 48.80
N THR A 280 12.21 -44.57 48.97
CA THR A 280 12.61 -45.47 50.12
C THR A 280 13.73 -46.44 49.73
N GLY A 281 14.20 -46.51 48.50
CA GLY A 281 15.33 -47.36 48.10
C GLY A 281 16.61 -46.54 47.95
N ASP A 282 17.55 -46.71 48.84
CA ASP A 282 18.98 -46.30 48.88
C ASP A 282 19.40 -44.84 48.51
N GLY A 283 18.50 -43.89 48.41
CA GLY A 283 18.84 -42.46 48.37
C GLY A 283 19.42 -41.90 47.06
N THR A 284 19.36 -42.62 45.97
CA THR A 284 19.70 -42.10 44.62
C THR A 284 18.45 -41.80 43.81
N ALA A 285 18.05 -40.52 43.82
CA ALA A 285 16.97 -40.06 42.96
C ALA A 285 17.36 -40.24 41.48
N PRO A 286 16.45 -40.70 40.59
CA PRO A 286 16.70 -40.73 39.16
C PRO A 286 17.07 -39.33 38.66
N ALA A 287 18.03 -39.27 37.74
CA ALA A 287 18.46 -38.02 37.14
C ALA A 287 17.25 -37.24 36.56
N GLY A 288 16.89 -36.10 37.19
CA GLY A 288 15.77 -35.24 36.80
C GLY A 288 14.80 -34.84 37.92
N LEU A 289 14.88 -35.44 39.09
CA LEU A 289 14.02 -35.09 40.23
C LEU A 289 14.80 -34.33 41.30
N ARG A 290 14.44 -33.13 41.64
CA ARG A 290 14.95 -32.34 42.78
C ARG A 290 13.92 -32.32 43.90
N PRO A 291 14.30 -32.75 45.15
CA PRO A 291 13.37 -32.89 46.28
C PRO A 291 13.31 -31.63 47.15
N GLU A 292 13.15 -30.42 46.59
CA GLU A 292 13.23 -29.19 47.41
C GLU A 292 11.91 -28.46 47.67
N ASP A 293 10.77 -28.95 47.14
CA ASP A 293 9.48 -28.30 47.43
C ASP A 293 8.41 -29.37 47.80
N GLU A 294 7.88 -29.28 48.98
CA GLU A 294 6.72 -30.06 49.45
C GLU A 294 5.50 -29.75 48.56
N GLY A 295 5.26 -30.53 47.51
CA GLY A 295 4.01 -30.52 46.75
C GLY A 295 4.09 -30.28 45.25
N ALA A 296 5.26 -30.05 44.64
CA ALA A 296 5.38 -29.95 43.21
C ALA A 296 6.55 -30.80 42.68
N LEU A 297 6.24 -31.74 41.80
CA LEU A 297 7.24 -32.47 41.01
C LEU A 297 7.73 -31.57 39.88
N ASP A 298 8.92 -31.02 40.03
CA ASP A 298 9.60 -30.34 38.92
C ASP A 298 10.36 -31.39 38.10
N VAL A 299 9.69 -31.93 37.09
CA VAL A 299 10.29 -32.86 36.12
C VAL A 299 10.90 -32.08 35.00
N SER A 300 12.24 -32.08 34.90
CA SER A 300 12.92 -31.54 33.73
C SER A 300 12.54 -32.34 32.49
N MET A 301 11.79 -31.70 31.59
CA MET A 301 11.36 -32.30 30.32
C MET A 301 12.47 -32.18 29.29
N GLU A 302 13.21 -33.26 29.06
CA GLU A 302 14.15 -33.38 27.93
C GLU A 302 13.51 -34.17 26.81
N PRO A 303 13.82 -33.85 25.55
CA PRO A 303 13.32 -34.61 24.39
C PRO A 303 13.71 -36.08 24.48
N GLY A 304 12.72 -36.98 24.47
CA GLY A 304 12.97 -38.43 24.59
C GLY A 304 12.94 -38.98 26.03
N SER A 305 12.63 -38.16 27.05
CA SER A 305 12.46 -38.65 28.43
C SER A 305 11.20 -39.49 28.57
N THR A 306 11.31 -40.61 29.31
CA THR A 306 10.19 -41.49 29.62
C THR A 306 9.93 -41.37 31.13
N ILE A 307 8.72 -40.99 31.50
CA ILE A 307 8.32 -40.87 32.92
C ILE A 307 7.70 -42.19 33.35
N ASP A 308 8.30 -42.86 34.33
CA ASP A 308 7.76 -44.07 34.96
C ASP A 308 6.98 -43.67 36.23
N LEU A 309 5.66 -43.83 36.19
CA LEU A 309 4.77 -43.47 37.28
C LEU A 309 4.56 -44.62 38.31
N GLY A 310 5.28 -45.73 38.18
CA GLY A 310 5.28 -46.88 39.12
C GLY A 310 4.08 -47.84 38.98
N GLY A 311 4.20 -49.09 39.46
CA GLY A 311 3.13 -50.07 39.55
C GLY A 311 3.31 -51.37 38.75
N THR A 312 2.61 -52.46 39.17
CA THR A 312 2.61 -53.76 38.49
C THR A 312 1.41 -53.83 37.52
N GLY A 313 1.64 -54.05 36.24
CA GLY A 313 0.56 -54.10 35.23
C GLY A 313 0.57 -52.92 34.27
N ARG A 314 1.70 -52.29 34.12
CA ARG A 314 1.93 -51.01 33.37
C ARG A 314 1.46 -51.07 31.93
N LYS A 315 0.66 -50.10 31.54
CA LYS A 315 0.39 -49.79 30.16
C LYS A 315 1.24 -48.59 29.70
N PHE A 316 2.02 -48.83 28.67
CA PHE A 316 2.73 -47.72 28.02
C PHE A 316 1.74 -46.95 27.14
N ASN A 317 1.47 -45.72 27.52
CA ASN A 317 0.69 -44.78 26.73
C ASN A 317 1.64 -43.79 26.04
N GLN A 318 1.74 -43.87 24.73
CA GLN A 318 2.45 -42.88 23.95
C GLN A 318 1.52 -41.70 23.69
N THR A 319 1.89 -40.55 24.17
CA THR A 319 1.19 -39.32 23.82
C THR A 319 1.39 -39.12 22.31
N LYS A 320 0.33 -39.23 21.52
CA LYS A 320 0.41 -38.82 20.11
C LYS A 320 0.71 -37.33 20.14
N PRO A 321 1.76 -36.87 19.41
CA PRO A 321 2.00 -35.44 19.28
C PRO A 321 0.69 -34.78 18.85
N PRO A 322 0.25 -33.72 19.52
CA PRO A 322 -0.95 -33.04 19.08
C PRO A 322 -0.71 -32.52 17.68
N ASP A 323 -1.46 -33.07 16.72
CA ASP A 323 -1.49 -32.54 15.36
C ASP A 323 -1.89 -31.06 15.41
N ALA A 324 -1.33 -30.24 14.52
CA ALA A 324 -1.71 -28.84 14.37
C ALA A 324 -3.22 -28.66 14.16
N GLY A 325 -3.92 -29.77 13.88
CA GLY A 325 -5.34 -29.85 13.55
C GLY A 325 -5.51 -29.83 12.03
N ASN A 326 -6.27 -30.78 11.51
CA ASN A 326 -6.52 -30.92 10.07
C ASN A 326 -7.11 -29.64 9.43
N ASN A 327 -7.70 -28.74 10.23
CA ASN A 327 -8.34 -27.51 9.78
C ASN A 327 -7.46 -26.27 9.91
N TYR A 328 -6.23 -26.37 10.45
CA TYR A 328 -5.36 -25.23 10.65
C TYR A 328 -4.99 -24.51 9.32
N PRO A 329 -4.59 -25.19 8.24
CA PRO A 329 -4.30 -24.54 6.98
C PRO A 329 -5.50 -23.80 6.38
N ASP A 330 -6.70 -24.33 6.53
CA ASP A 330 -7.93 -23.68 6.04
C ASP A 330 -8.31 -22.46 6.87
N TYR A 331 -8.10 -22.52 8.18
CA TYR A 331 -8.30 -21.39 9.07
C TYR A 331 -7.33 -20.25 8.75
N LEU A 332 -6.04 -20.55 8.63
CA LEU A 332 -5.01 -19.58 8.25
C LEU A 332 -5.35 -18.94 6.89
N ARG A 333 -5.67 -19.75 5.90
CA ARG A 333 -6.09 -19.27 4.58
C ARG A 333 -7.29 -18.34 4.64
N THR A 334 -8.32 -18.67 5.41
CA THR A 334 -9.52 -17.83 5.59
C THR A 334 -9.16 -16.51 6.28
N GLY A 335 -8.24 -16.54 7.24
CA GLY A 335 -7.70 -15.35 7.89
C GLY A 335 -6.99 -14.43 6.92
N LEU A 336 -6.08 -14.99 6.12
CA LEU A 336 -5.31 -14.26 5.11
C LEU A 336 -6.18 -13.72 3.98
N LEU A 337 -7.23 -14.44 3.55
CA LEU A 337 -8.21 -13.93 2.59
C LEU A 337 -8.91 -12.67 3.08
N ALA A 338 -9.27 -12.60 4.36
CA ALA A 338 -9.90 -11.40 4.92
C ALA A 338 -8.93 -10.21 5.01
N ILE A 339 -7.66 -10.47 5.32
CA ILE A 339 -6.59 -9.45 5.32
C ILE A 339 -6.37 -8.95 3.89
N ALA A 340 -6.17 -9.84 2.94
CA ALA A 340 -6.01 -9.56 1.52
C ALA A 340 -7.17 -8.71 0.96
N ALA A 341 -8.41 -9.12 1.23
CA ALA A 341 -9.61 -8.42 0.80
C ALA A 341 -9.67 -6.97 1.33
N ARG A 342 -9.27 -6.72 2.58
CA ARG A 342 -9.29 -5.36 3.15
C ARG A 342 -8.18 -4.49 2.58
N TRP A 343 -6.99 -5.06 2.34
CA TRP A 343 -5.90 -4.33 1.73
C TRP A 343 -6.12 -4.06 0.24
N GLY A 344 -7.00 -4.87 -0.40
CA GLY A 344 -7.24 -4.82 -1.84
C GLY A 344 -6.12 -5.46 -2.64
N VAL A 345 -5.28 -6.27 -2.00
CA VAL A 345 -4.25 -7.11 -2.63
C VAL A 345 -4.79 -8.53 -2.71
N PRO A 346 -4.85 -9.17 -3.87
CA PRO A 346 -5.33 -10.55 -3.98
C PRO A 346 -4.52 -11.51 -3.10
N TYR A 347 -5.17 -12.55 -2.58
CA TYR A 347 -4.54 -13.58 -1.75
C TYR A 347 -3.32 -14.19 -2.44
N GLU A 348 -3.45 -14.50 -3.72
CA GLU A 348 -2.41 -15.10 -4.55
C GLU A 348 -1.19 -14.17 -4.72
N VAL A 349 -1.44 -12.87 -4.82
CA VAL A 349 -0.36 -11.85 -4.90
C VAL A 349 0.29 -11.64 -3.53
N LEU A 350 -0.51 -11.69 -2.46
CA LEU A 350 -0.03 -11.51 -1.09
C LEU A 350 0.85 -12.68 -0.65
N THR A 351 0.37 -13.91 -0.85
CA THR A 351 1.00 -15.12 -0.32
C THR A 351 1.92 -15.83 -1.31
N GLY A 352 1.75 -15.59 -2.63
CA GLY A 352 2.38 -16.37 -3.68
C GLY A 352 1.81 -17.77 -3.84
N ASP A 353 0.73 -18.12 -3.15
CA ASP A 353 0.10 -19.44 -3.22
C ASP A 353 -0.81 -19.55 -4.45
N LEU A 354 -0.32 -20.21 -5.49
CA LEU A 354 -1.04 -20.44 -6.74
C LEU A 354 -1.70 -21.83 -6.80
N ARG A 355 -1.71 -22.58 -5.71
CA ARG A 355 -2.34 -23.91 -5.67
C ARG A 355 -3.84 -23.80 -5.97
N ASN A 356 -4.32 -24.68 -6.87
CA ASN A 356 -5.72 -24.75 -7.29
C ASN A 356 -6.27 -23.50 -8.00
N VAL A 357 -5.41 -22.60 -8.48
CA VAL A 357 -5.82 -21.43 -9.25
C VAL A 357 -5.58 -21.71 -10.75
N SER A 358 -6.64 -21.67 -11.55
CA SER A 358 -6.49 -21.77 -13.00
C SER A 358 -5.94 -20.46 -13.57
N ASP A 359 -5.20 -20.55 -14.69
CA ASP A 359 -4.65 -19.41 -15.40
C ASP A 359 -5.73 -18.36 -15.75
N ARG A 360 -6.92 -18.82 -16.15
CA ARG A 360 -8.06 -17.93 -16.42
C ARG A 360 -8.55 -17.19 -15.16
N ALA A 361 -8.62 -17.87 -14.03
CA ALA A 361 -9.04 -17.28 -12.76
C ALA A 361 -7.99 -16.24 -12.29
N LEU A 362 -6.71 -16.58 -12.37
CA LEU A 362 -5.62 -15.68 -12.00
C LEU A 362 -5.67 -14.36 -12.81
N ARG A 363 -5.94 -14.43 -14.11
CA ARG A 363 -6.11 -13.22 -14.94
C ARG A 363 -7.26 -12.33 -14.51
N LEU A 364 -8.40 -12.92 -14.18
CA LEU A 364 -9.55 -12.16 -13.69
C LEU A 364 -9.22 -11.47 -12.37
N ILE A 365 -8.56 -12.17 -11.46
CA ILE A 365 -8.10 -11.62 -10.17
C ILE A 365 -7.12 -10.46 -10.38
N LEU A 366 -6.11 -10.65 -11.25
CA LEU A 366 -5.14 -9.62 -11.56
C LEU A 366 -5.77 -8.40 -12.25
N ASN A 367 -6.75 -8.60 -13.14
CA ASN A 367 -7.44 -7.48 -13.79
C ASN A 367 -8.27 -6.67 -12.80
N GLU A 368 -8.93 -7.31 -11.83
CA GLU A 368 -9.65 -6.61 -10.76
C GLU A 368 -8.69 -5.83 -9.87
N PHE A 369 -7.56 -6.42 -9.52
CA PHE A 369 -6.51 -5.76 -8.76
C PHE A 369 -5.95 -4.54 -9.50
N ARG A 370 -5.66 -4.65 -10.79
CA ARG A 370 -5.20 -3.54 -11.63
C ARG A 370 -6.16 -2.37 -11.62
N ARG A 371 -7.46 -2.62 -11.82
CA ARG A 371 -8.51 -1.59 -11.74
C ARG A 371 -8.54 -0.89 -10.38
N PHE A 372 -8.36 -1.65 -9.30
CA PHE A 372 -8.31 -1.09 -7.96
C PHE A 372 -7.10 -0.18 -7.77
N ILE A 373 -5.93 -0.57 -8.24
CA ILE A 373 -4.71 0.26 -8.22
C ILE A 373 -4.89 1.51 -9.08
N GLU A 374 -5.36 1.38 -10.31
CA GLU A 374 -5.62 2.50 -11.23
C GLU A 374 -6.60 3.51 -10.63
N MET A 375 -7.68 3.04 -10.00
CA MET A 375 -8.62 3.92 -9.30
C MET A 375 -7.91 4.78 -8.25
N ARG A 376 -7.02 4.20 -7.46
CA ARG A 376 -6.28 4.93 -6.42
C ARG A 376 -5.24 5.89 -6.99
N GLN A 377 -4.56 5.50 -8.06
CA GLN A 377 -3.65 6.40 -8.78
C GLN A 377 -4.39 7.64 -9.27
N TRP A 378 -5.52 7.46 -9.98
CA TRP A 378 -6.25 8.53 -10.64
C TRP A 378 -7.18 9.35 -9.73
N LEU A 379 -7.67 8.80 -8.61
CA LEU A 379 -8.58 9.51 -7.71
C LEU A 379 -7.90 10.02 -6.42
N MET A 380 -6.74 9.49 -6.07
CA MET A 380 -6.03 9.88 -4.85
C MET A 380 -4.66 10.49 -5.15
N LEU A 381 -3.71 9.70 -5.67
CA LEU A 381 -2.31 10.11 -5.74
C LEU A 381 -2.10 11.24 -6.75
N ILE A 382 -2.54 11.07 -7.99
CA ILE A 382 -2.33 12.05 -9.07
C ILE A 382 -2.97 13.40 -8.72
N PRO A 383 -4.28 13.49 -8.46
CA PRO A 383 -4.93 14.78 -8.25
C PRO A 383 -4.61 15.44 -6.91
N ARG A 384 -4.28 14.65 -5.88
CA ARG A 384 -4.05 15.19 -4.54
C ARG A 384 -2.59 15.36 -4.18
N CYS A 385 -1.67 14.80 -4.97
CA CYS A 385 -0.25 14.85 -4.67
C CYS A 385 0.58 15.28 -5.88
N LEU A 386 0.58 14.45 -6.93
CA LEU A 386 1.50 14.65 -8.04
C LEU A 386 1.20 15.93 -8.83
N GLN A 387 -0.06 16.21 -9.13
CA GLN A 387 -0.46 17.41 -9.84
C GLN A 387 -0.18 18.69 -9.03
N PRO A 388 -0.51 18.82 -7.75
CA PRO A 388 -0.09 19.96 -6.93
C PRO A 388 1.43 20.15 -6.83
N ILE A 389 2.21 19.07 -6.77
CA ILE A 389 3.67 19.17 -6.82
C ILE A 389 4.12 19.75 -8.16
N ARG A 390 3.50 19.30 -9.25
CA ARG A 390 3.81 19.75 -10.61
C ARG A 390 3.50 21.24 -10.80
N GLU A 391 2.37 21.71 -10.27
CA GLU A 391 2.01 23.12 -10.25
C GLU A 391 3.04 23.96 -9.48
N ALA A 392 3.40 23.52 -8.28
CA ALA A 392 4.43 24.18 -7.48
C ALA A 392 5.80 24.19 -8.18
N TYR A 393 6.14 23.12 -8.91
CA TYR A 393 7.36 23.08 -9.71
C TYR A 393 7.34 24.13 -10.83
N PHE A 394 6.25 24.26 -11.58
CA PHE A 394 6.15 25.27 -12.66
C PHE A 394 6.22 26.69 -12.09
N ASP A 395 5.47 26.98 -10.99
CA ASP A 395 5.53 28.28 -10.33
C ASP A 395 6.97 28.67 -10.00
N ARG A 396 7.74 27.75 -9.42
CA ARG A 396 9.13 28.01 -9.00
C ARG A 396 10.11 28.03 -10.18
N ALA A 397 9.87 27.20 -11.20
CA ALA A 397 10.72 27.17 -12.41
C ALA A 397 10.58 28.47 -13.22
N VAL A 398 9.36 28.99 -13.37
CA VAL A 398 9.11 30.26 -14.07
C VAL A 398 9.63 31.43 -13.24
N LEU A 399 9.35 31.48 -11.95
CA LEU A 399 9.84 32.52 -11.04
C LEU A 399 11.38 32.59 -11.03
N ALA A 400 12.03 31.46 -11.09
CA ALA A 400 13.51 31.37 -11.15
C ALA A 400 14.09 31.65 -12.53
N GLY A 401 13.27 31.84 -13.56
CA GLY A 401 13.73 32.02 -14.95
C GLY A 401 14.28 30.74 -15.61
N ALA A 402 14.11 29.57 -14.97
CA ALA A 402 14.53 28.29 -15.52
C ALA A 402 13.68 27.86 -16.73
N LEU A 403 12.39 28.24 -16.73
CA LEU A 403 11.46 28.13 -17.85
C LEU A 403 10.92 29.51 -18.20
N THR A 404 10.82 29.79 -19.50
CA THR A 404 10.22 31.03 -20.01
C THR A 404 8.83 30.70 -20.55
N VAL A 405 7.81 31.30 -19.95
CA VAL A 405 6.41 31.18 -20.35
C VAL A 405 5.81 32.58 -20.38
N PRO A 406 5.60 33.17 -21.55
CA PRO A 406 4.96 34.49 -21.66
C PRO A 406 3.52 34.44 -21.14
N GLY A 407 3.12 35.40 -20.28
CA GLY A 407 1.77 35.46 -19.74
C GLY A 407 1.43 34.30 -18.79
N TYR A 408 2.42 33.76 -18.06
CA TYR A 408 2.24 32.59 -17.20
C TYR A 408 1.08 32.70 -16.22
N ASP A 409 0.90 33.86 -15.60
CA ASP A 409 -0.15 34.04 -14.58
C ASP A 409 -1.57 33.82 -15.15
N GLU A 410 -1.77 34.11 -16.44
CA GLU A 410 -3.06 33.95 -17.14
C GLU A 410 -3.30 32.50 -17.61
N ILE A 411 -2.22 31.78 -17.91
CA ILE A 411 -2.28 30.41 -18.50
C ILE A 411 -1.68 29.36 -17.58
N ARG A 412 -1.55 29.66 -16.29
CA ARG A 412 -0.90 28.78 -15.29
C ARG A 412 -1.48 27.37 -15.27
N GLU A 413 -2.81 27.24 -15.34
CA GLU A 413 -3.50 25.95 -15.34
C GLU A 413 -3.17 25.16 -16.61
N ASP A 414 -3.20 25.79 -17.78
CA ASP A 414 -2.89 25.14 -19.05
C ASP A 414 -1.43 24.65 -19.11
N VAL A 415 -0.49 25.48 -18.61
CA VAL A 415 0.94 25.13 -18.58
C VAL A 415 1.23 23.98 -17.63
N SER A 416 0.53 23.93 -16.50
CA SER A 416 0.72 22.91 -15.48
C SER A 416 -0.02 21.60 -15.79
N GLU A 417 -0.92 21.60 -16.77
CA GLU A 417 -1.61 20.39 -17.21
C GLU A 417 -0.59 19.34 -17.66
N THR A 418 -0.68 18.17 -17.08
CA THR A 418 0.33 17.12 -17.21
C THR A 418 -0.33 15.79 -17.52
N LEU A 419 0.17 15.12 -18.55
CA LEU A 419 -0.16 13.72 -18.78
C LEU A 419 0.66 12.85 -17.83
N TRP A 420 -0.02 12.19 -16.92
CA TRP A 420 0.59 11.24 -16.00
C TRP A 420 0.58 9.85 -16.61
N VAL A 421 1.73 9.20 -16.64
CA VAL A 421 1.93 7.88 -17.22
C VAL A 421 2.36 6.92 -16.11
N PRO A 422 1.43 6.18 -15.49
CA PRO A 422 1.76 5.10 -14.57
C PRO A 422 2.50 3.97 -15.29
N GLN A 423 3.22 3.15 -14.53
CA GLN A 423 3.85 1.95 -15.04
C GLN A 423 2.82 1.04 -15.70
N GLY A 424 3.10 0.60 -16.93
CA GLY A 424 2.25 -0.33 -17.66
C GLY A 424 2.26 -1.73 -17.05
N TRP A 425 1.19 -2.46 -17.30
CA TRP A 425 1.05 -3.84 -16.86
C TRP A 425 1.66 -4.80 -17.88
N PRO A 426 2.48 -5.78 -17.44
CA PRO A 426 3.01 -6.78 -18.35
C PRO A 426 1.86 -7.62 -18.95
N TYR A 427 2.05 -8.05 -20.18
CA TYR A 427 1.12 -8.94 -20.84
C TYR A 427 1.01 -10.27 -20.10
N SER A 428 -0.20 -10.79 -19.97
CA SER A 428 -0.45 -12.11 -19.40
C SER A 428 -0.17 -13.22 -20.43
N HIS A 429 -0.49 -12.95 -21.71
CA HIS A 429 -0.17 -13.79 -22.85
C HIS A 429 0.46 -12.95 -23.97
N PRO A 430 1.78 -12.79 -23.97
CA PRO A 430 2.45 -11.84 -24.86
C PRO A 430 2.04 -11.95 -26.33
N VAL A 431 1.94 -13.15 -26.86
CA VAL A 431 1.56 -13.34 -28.29
C VAL A 431 0.12 -12.95 -28.57
N GLN A 432 -0.81 -13.40 -27.73
CA GLN A 432 -2.25 -13.16 -27.92
C GLN A 432 -2.59 -11.70 -27.65
N ASP A 433 -1.96 -11.09 -26.62
CA ASP A 433 -2.22 -9.72 -26.22
C ASP A 433 -1.67 -8.75 -27.28
N VAL A 434 -0.47 -8.99 -27.84
CA VAL A 434 0.08 -8.20 -28.95
C VAL A 434 -0.77 -8.34 -30.23
N ASP A 435 -1.24 -9.55 -30.54
CA ASP A 435 -2.15 -9.80 -31.69
C ASP A 435 -3.49 -9.06 -31.51
N ALA A 436 -4.02 -9.01 -30.28
CA ALA A 436 -5.23 -8.27 -29.95
C ALA A 436 -5.03 -6.78 -30.12
N ASP A 437 -3.92 -6.20 -29.63
CA ASP A 437 -3.57 -4.79 -29.78
C ASP A 437 -3.42 -4.41 -31.27
N ILE A 438 -2.72 -5.23 -32.05
CA ILE A 438 -2.57 -5.00 -33.51
C ILE A 438 -3.93 -4.99 -34.20
N LYS A 439 -4.83 -5.92 -33.84
CA LYS A 439 -6.20 -5.99 -34.40
C LYS A 439 -7.04 -4.79 -33.97
N ALA A 440 -6.94 -4.35 -32.70
CA ALA A 440 -7.64 -3.18 -32.20
C ALA A 440 -7.22 -1.90 -32.91
N ILE A 441 -5.90 -1.70 -33.10
CA ILE A 441 -5.36 -0.55 -33.84
C ILE A 441 -5.81 -0.59 -35.30
N ARG A 442 -5.75 -1.74 -35.96
CA ARG A 442 -6.20 -1.88 -37.37
C ARG A 442 -7.70 -1.70 -37.52
N GLY A 443 -8.49 -2.09 -36.56
CA GLY A 443 -9.94 -1.90 -36.51
C GLY A 443 -10.37 -0.48 -36.13
N GLY A 444 -9.42 0.44 -35.83
CA GLY A 444 -9.73 1.80 -35.40
C GLY A 444 -10.35 1.89 -34.00
N LEU A 445 -10.27 0.82 -33.19
CA LEU A 445 -10.80 0.78 -31.83
C LEU A 445 -9.86 1.44 -30.82
N GLU A 446 -8.56 1.48 -31.13
CA GLU A 446 -7.54 2.06 -30.27
C GLU A 446 -6.44 2.72 -31.12
N SER A 447 -5.82 3.80 -30.63
CA SER A 447 -4.68 4.42 -31.29
C SER A 447 -3.36 3.75 -30.87
N LYS A 448 -2.34 3.79 -31.75
CA LYS A 448 -0.98 3.33 -31.41
C LYS A 448 -0.44 4.04 -30.17
N SER A 449 -0.68 5.36 -30.05
CA SER A 449 -0.25 6.16 -28.93
C SER A 449 -0.92 5.73 -27.62
N ALA A 450 -2.22 5.40 -27.64
CA ALA A 450 -2.94 4.90 -26.47
C ALA A 450 -2.40 3.55 -26.01
N THR A 451 -2.07 2.66 -26.94
CA THR A 451 -1.45 1.36 -26.63
C THR A 451 -0.07 1.51 -25.98
N ILE A 452 0.76 2.45 -26.48
CA ILE A 452 2.08 2.75 -25.91
C ILE A 452 1.94 3.32 -24.50
N LEU A 453 1.03 4.30 -24.30
CA LEU A 453 0.73 4.86 -22.97
C LEU A 453 0.27 3.79 -21.97
N ARG A 454 -0.58 2.85 -22.40
CA ARG A 454 -1.03 1.75 -21.55
C ARG A 454 0.12 0.83 -21.13
N LYS A 455 1.20 0.76 -21.90
CA LYS A 455 2.44 0.05 -21.53
C LYS A 455 3.35 0.85 -20.60
N GLY A 456 2.98 2.09 -20.27
CA GLY A 456 3.75 2.97 -19.40
C GLY A 456 4.91 3.67 -20.10
N GLU A 457 4.87 3.76 -21.42
CA GLU A 457 5.89 4.42 -22.25
C GLU A 457 5.36 5.71 -22.88
N ASP A 458 6.26 6.63 -23.19
CA ASP A 458 5.94 7.87 -23.91
C ASP A 458 5.88 7.61 -25.43
N PRO A 459 4.72 7.87 -26.09
CA PRO A 459 4.59 7.67 -27.53
C PRO A 459 5.57 8.49 -28.38
N ASP A 460 5.94 9.69 -27.92
CA ASP A 460 6.91 10.52 -28.66
C ASP A 460 8.34 9.97 -28.52
N GLU A 461 8.74 9.55 -27.31
CA GLU A 461 10.05 8.91 -27.09
C GLU A 461 10.17 7.59 -27.86
N VAL A 462 9.12 6.76 -27.86
CA VAL A 462 9.08 5.53 -28.67
C VAL A 462 9.17 5.83 -30.16
N ALA A 463 8.48 6.89 -30.64
CA ALA A 463 8.57 7.28 -32.04
C ALA A 463 9.97 7.78 -32.42
N ASP A 464 10.60 8.60 -31.56
CA ASP A 464 11.96 9.09 -31.76
C ASP A 464 12.97 7.95 -31.78
N GLN A 465 12.85 6.96 -30.87
CA GLN A 465 13.67 5.75 -30.85
C GLN A 465 13.51 4.93 -32.12
N ILE A 466 12.29 4.68 -32.56
CA ILE A 466 12.02 3.97 -33.83
C ILE A 466 12.63 4.71 -35.01
N GLN A 467 12.56 6.05 -35.01
CA GLN A 467 13.17 6.86 -36.09
C GLN A 467 14.70 6.71 -36.10
N GLN A 468 15.30 6.73 -34.92
CA GLN A 468 16.75 6.56 -34.76
C GLN A 468 17.20 5.15 -35.16
N ASP A 469 16.51 4.10 -34.72
CA ASP A 469 16.78 2.72 -35.09
C ASP A 469 16.69 2.51 -36.60
N ASN A 470 15.68 3.12 -37.24
CA ASN A 470 15.52 3.06 -38.68
C ASN A 470 16.66 3.78 -39.41
N ALA A 471 17.09 4.95 -38.91
CA ALA A 471 18.20 5.69 -39.52
C ALA A 471 19.53 4.93 -39.37
N ASP A 472 19.77 4.31 -38.22
CA ASP A 472 20.96 3.48 -37.97
C ASP A 472 20.98 2.22 -38.85
N ALA A 473 19.82 1.57 -39.05
CA ALA A 473 19.68 0.42 -39.93
C ALA A 473 19.95 0.80 -41.39
N ASP A 474 19.38 1.92 -41.85
CA ASP A 474 19.59 2.44 -43.18
C ASP A 474 21.08 2.81 -43.44
N ALA A 475 21.74 3.44 -42.46
CA ALA A 475 23.15 3.80 -42.55
C ALA A 475 24.08 2.57 -42.65
N ARG A 476 23.69 1.45 -42.02
CA ARG A 476 24.44 0.19 -42.02
C ARG A 476 24.04 -0.77 -43.14
N GLY A 477 22.99 -0.43 -43.91
CA GLY A 477 22.46 -1.28 -44.97
C GLY A 477 21.73 -2.53 -44.47
N PHE A 478 21.26 -2.54 -43.20
CA PHE A 478 20.49 -3.64 -42.68
C PHE A 478 19.01 -3.55 -43.08
N ILE A 479 18.43 -4.68 -43.42
CA ILE A 479 16.99 -4.83 -43.66
C ILE A 479 16.48 -5.87 -42.69
N PHE A 480 15.72 -5.40 -41.70
CA PHE A 480 15.07 -6.29 -40.71
C PHE A 480 13.69 -6.68 -41.26
N ASP A 481 13.27 -7.90 -40.98
CA ASP A 481 11.92 -8.42 -41.24
C ASP A 481 10.83 -7.67 -40.45
N THR A 482 11.25 -6.99 -39.39
CA THR A 482 10.40 -6.15 -38.53
C THR A 482 10.23 -4.72 -39.04
N ASP A 483 10.90 -4.33 -40.13
CA ASP A 483 10.75 -3.00 -40.74
C ASP A 483 9.51 -2.94 -41.69
N PRO A 484 8.38 -2.34 -41.23
CA PRO A 484 7.16 -2.33 -42.02
C PRO A 484 7.25 -1.42 -43.25
N ARG A 485 8.32 -0.62 -43.39
CA ARG A 485 8.57 0.22 -44.59
C ARG A 485 9.07 -0.61 -45.77
N ARG A 486 9.74 -1.73 -45.50
CA ARG A 486 10.45 -2.56 -46.49
C ARG A 486 9.92 -3.96 -46.62
N VAL A 487 9.33 -4.50 -45.57
CA VAL A 487 8.90 -5.90 -45.48
C VAL A 487 7.40 -5.99 -45.16
N ALA A 488 6.66 -6.75 -45.96
CA ALA A 488 5.26 -7.05 -45.68
C ALA A 488 5.16 -8.09 -44.54
N ARG A 489 3.99 -8.20 -43.89
CA ARG A 489 3.73 -9.18 -42.81
C ARG A 489 4.04 -10.64 -43.20
N THR A 490 4.07 -10.95 -44.49
CA THR A 490 4.40 -12.29 -45.02
C THR A 490 5.89 -12.52 -45.22
N GLY A 491 6.75 -11.53 -44.85
CA GLY A 491 8.20 -11.58 -45.09
C GLY A 491 8.62 -11.22 -46.54
N SER A 492 7.68 -10.87 -47.42
CA SER A 492 7.99 -10.43 -48.77
C SER A 492 8.38 -8.95 -48.79
N ALA A 493 9.42 -8.58 -49.58
CA ALA A 493 9.84 -7.20 -49.73
C ALA A 493 8.71 -6.33 -50.34
N GLN A 494 8.44 -5.18 -49.72
CA GLN A 494 7.52 -4.18 -50.30
C GLN A 494 8.26 -3.35 -51.35
N LYS A 495 7.62 -3.16 -52.50
CA LYS A 495 8.15 -2.23 -53.52
C LYS A 495 8.00 -0.81 -53.01
N ALA A 496 9.06 -0.02 -53.05
CA ALA A 496 8.98 1.39 -52.71
C ALA A 496 7.85 2.08 -53.51
N PRO A 497 7.10 3.04 -52.92
CA PRO A 497 6.15 3.85 -53.69
C PRO A 497 6.91 4.45 -54.87
N ALA A 498 6.33 4.38 -56.07
CA ALA A 498 6.91 5.06 -57.23
C ALA A 498 6.90 6.56 -56.94
N ASP A 499 8.03 7.23 -57.11
CA ASP A 499 8.11 8.69 -57.07
C ASP A 499 7.26 9.25 -58.22
N ASP A 500 6.14 9.85 -57.89
CA ASP A 500 5.23 10.54 -58.84
C ASP A 500 5.78 11.88 -59.35
N THR A 501 7.12 12.06 -59.37
CA THR A 501 7.77 13.30 -59.86
C THR A 501 8.43 13.15 -61.21
N ALA A 502 7.85 12.36 -62.14
CA ALA A 502 8.37 12.31 -63.50
C ALA A 502 7.26 12.13 -64.56
N SER A 503 6.45 13.18 -64.79
CA SER A 503 5.77 13.36 -66.04
C SER A 503 5.10 14.75 -66.14
N GLU A 504 5.89 15.79 -66.25
CA GLU A 504 5.54 17.01 -66.99
C GLU A 504 6.79 17.53 -67.72
N SER A 505 7.12 16.90 -68.83
CA SER A 505 7.92 17.53 -69.87
C SER A 505 7.26 17.25 -71.22
N GLY A 506 6.52 18.22 -71.63
CA GLY A 506 6.32 18.79 -72.94
C GLY A 506 6.29 17.89 -74.12
N GLU A 507 5.20 18.04 -74.85
CA GLU A 507 5.25 18.19 -76.28
C GLU A 507 4.00 18.93 -76.73
N THR A 508 4.23 20.17 -77.12
CA THR A 508 3.40 20.84 -78.12
C THR A 508 4.10 20.75 -79.52
N PRO A 509 3.35 20.58 -80.61
CA PRO A 509 3.39 21.68 -81.58
C PRO A 509 2.07 22.41 -81.75
#